data_60c39e7694d98af5e645b592b178e691
#
_entry.id   60c39e7694d98af5e645b592b178e691
#
_cell.length_a   1.000
_cell.length_b   1.000
_cell.length_c   1.000
_cell.angle_alpha   90.00
_cell.angle_beta   90.00
_cell.angle_gamma   90.00
#
_symmetry.space_group_name_H-M   'P 1'
#
loop_
_entity.id
_entity.type
_entity.pdbx_description
1 polymer ?
#
loop_
_entity_poly.entity_id
_entity_poly.type
_entity_poly.pdbx_seq_one_letter_code
_entity_poly.pdbx_strand_id
1 'polypeptide(L)'
;MTIHPSAIISSRAELGRNVEVGAYAIVEDGVRVGDDCRIRARAHICSGAVLGSRCDVHMNAVIGHVPQDFSYKGEPIVTILGQNVTVRENATIHGSYDRGHSGAEFGTRVGDNCYLMVGSHVAHDCVLGDGVLMANGALLAGHVHVGDASIISGNVVIHQFVRVGRLSILSGGSRFGMDIPPYLIADGTNAVTTLNAVGLRRSKSLSDADRKEIKAAYRILYRSGLDLQEALAKLSSDFTSPAIAHWVEFFKSRSHRGFCRFRAGGRRGKSVETEAE
;
A
#
# COMPACT_ATOMS: atom_id res chain seq x y z
N MET A 1 -30.31 2.60 6.10
CA MET A 1 -29.32 3.17 7.02
C MET A 1 -29.61 2.63 8.42
N THR A 2 -28.63 2.07 9.10
CA THR A 2 -28.80 1.54 10.46
C THR A 2 -27.72 2.20 11.35
N ILE A 3 -28.15 3.03 12.30
CA ILE A 3 -27.26 3.76 13.19
C ILE A 3 -27.53 3.33 14.62
N HIS A 4 -26.49 2.85 15.32
CA HIS A 4 -26.62 2.49 16.73
C HIS A 4 -26.87 3.77 17.57
N PRO A 5 -27.77 3.75 18.57
CA PRO A 5 -28.11 4.95 19.36
C PRO A 5 -26.95 5.60 20.10
N SER A 6 -25.88 4.85 20.39
CA SER A 6 -24.67 5.37 21.04
C SER A 6 -23.59 5.87 20.06
N ALA A 7 -23.83 5.84 18.75
CA ALA A 7 -22.89 6.41 17.79
C ALA A 7 -22.93 7.94 17.85
N ILE A 8 -21.78 8.59 17.67
CA ILE A 8 -21.61 10.03 17.65
C ILE A 8 -21.34 10.44 16.20
N ILE A 9 -22.32 11.08 15.56
CA ILE A 9 -22.20 11.48 14.16
C ILE A 9 -22.43 12.98 14.08
N SER A 10 -21.48 13.71 13.49
CA SER A 10 -21.65 15.13 13.25
C SER A 10 -22.82 15.41 12.31
N SER A 11 -23.57 16.45 12.58
CA SER A 11 -24.64 16.94 11.69
C SER A 11 -24.14 17.41 10.32
N ARG A 12 -22.83 17.62 10.16
CA ARG A 12 -22.17 17.99 8.90
C ARG A 12 -21.50 16.81 8.19
N ALA A 13 -21.65 15.60 8.73
CA ALA A 13 -21.20 14.39 8.04
C ALA A 13 -22.22 13.97 6.98
N GLU A 14 -21.73 13.57 5.82
CA GLU A 14 -22.55 13.09 4.71
C GLU A 14 -22.46 11.56 4.63
N LEU A 15 -23.56 10.87 4.90
CA LEU A 15 -23.65 9.42 4.82
C LEU A 15 -24.47 9.01 3.60
N GLY A 16 -23.91 8.11 2.80
CA GLY A 16 -24.59 7.51 1.67
C GLY A 16 -25.73 6.57 2.04
N ARG A 17 -26.30 5.89 1.07
CA ARG A 17 -27.38 4.92 1.25
C ARG A 17 -26.88 3.66 1.94
N ASN A 18 -27.73 3.01 2.75
CA ASN A 18 -27.47 1.73 3.41
C ASN A 18 -26.21 1.71 4.30
N VAL A 19 -25.76 2.85 4.78
CA VAL A 19 -24.62 2.91 5.72
C VAL A 19 -25.04 2.33 7.07
N GLU A 20 -24.18 1.48 7.63
CA GLU A 20 -24.32 0.91 8.97
C GLU A 20 -23.28 1.55 9.90
N VAL A 21 -23.71 2.06 11.07
CA VAL A 21 -22.82 2.66 12.07
C VAL A 21 -23.02 1.96 13.42
N GLY A 22 -21.96 1.34 13.91
CA GLY A 22 -21.95 0.55 15.14
C GLY A 22 -21.88 1.37 16.42
N ALA A 23 -21.98 0.67 17.54
CA ALA A 23 -21.98 1.28 18.88
C ALA A 23 -20.68 2.06 19.15
N TYR A 24 -20.83 3.28 19.70
CA TYR A 24 -19.72 4.17 20.08
C TYR A 24 -18.78 4.54 18.92
N ALA A 25 -19.18 4.32 17.67
CA ALA A 25 -18.44 4.84 16.52
C ALA A 25 -18.56 6.37 16.48
N ILE A 26 -17.50 7.03 16.01
CA ILE A 26 -17.44 8.49 15.88
C ILE A 26 -17.24 8.83 14.41
N VAL A 27 -18.08 9.73 13.89
CA VAL A 27 -17.95 10.28 12.54
C VAL A 27 -17.94 11.81 12.67
N GLU A 28 -16.79 12.41 12.42
CA GLU A 28 -16.56 13.84 12.64
C GLU A 28 -17.12 14.72 11.52
N ASP A 29 -16.91 16.02 11.67
CA ASP A 29 -17.38 17.05 10.75
C ASP A 29 -16.80 16.90 9.34
N GLY A 30 -17.66 17.10 8.32
CA GLY A 30 -17.23 17.12 6.92
C GLY A 30 -16.74 15.76 6.38
N VAL A 31 -16.91 14.68 7.15
CA VAL A 31 -16.66 13.32 6.67
C VAL A 31 -17.70 12.97 5.61
N ARG A 32 -17.26 12.36 4.52
CA ARG A 32 -18.14 11.81 3.50
C ARG A 32 -17.97 10.29 3.41
N VAL A 33 -19.08 9.57 3.52
CA VAL A 33 -19.12 8.11 3.47
C VAL A 33 -19.99 7.66 2.31
N GLY A 34 -19.45 6.89 1.40
CA GLY A 34 -20.18 6.35 0.26
C GLY A 34 -21.23 5.30 0.64
N ASP A 35 -21.99 4.85 -0.35
CA ASP A 35 -23.06 3.88 -0.19
C ASP A 35 -22.57 2.52 0.34
N ASP A 36 -23.43 1.80 1.07
CA ASP A 36 -23.22 0.42 1.53
C ASP A 36 -21.99 0.24 2.43
N CYS A 37 -21.51 1.29 3.08
CA CYS A 37 -20.38 1.23 4.01
C CYS A 37 -20.81 0.73 5.40
N ARG A 38 -19.87 0.09 6.08
CA ARG A 38 -20.02 -0.38 7.46
C ARG A 38 -18.95 0.24 8.34
N ILE A 39 -19.36 1.04 9.31
CA ILE A 39 -18.50 1.63 10.33
C ILE A 39 -18.78 0.86 11.62
N ARG A 40 -17.85 -0.03 12.01
CA ARG A 40 -18.03 -0.94 13.15
C ARG A 40 -17.91 -0.19 14.49
N ALA A 41 -18.23 -0.89 15.57
CA ALA A 41 -18.21 -0.33 16.91
C ALA A 41 -16.84 0.32 17.25
N ARG A 42 -16.87 1.53 17.83
CA ARG A 42 -15.69 2.31 18.25
C ARG A 42 -14.72 2.67 17.11
N ALA A 43 -15.09 2.51 15.86
CA ALA A 43 -14.29 3.07 14.76
C ALA A 43 -14.42 4.60 14.80
N HIS A 44 -13.35 5.30 14.43
CA HIS A 44 -13.28 6.74 14.42
C HIS A 44 -12.90 7.26 13.03
N ILE A 45 -13.82 7.96 12.40
CA ILE A 45 -13.61 8.62 11.12
C ILE A 45 -13.44 10.10 11.38
N CYS A 46 -12.23 10.60 11.20
CA CYS A 46 -11.84 11.96 11.51
C CYS A 46 -12.21 12.94 10.38
N SER A 47 -12.28 14.21 10.71
CA SER A 47 -12.59 15.31 9.78
C SER A 47 -11.67 15.28 8.54
N GLY A 48 -12.24 15.59 7.37
CA GLY A 48 -11.52 15.56 6.08
C GLY A 48 -11.35 14.16 5.46
N ALA A 49 -11.91 13.12 6.08
CA ALA A 49 -11.91 11.79 5.50
C ALA A 49 -13.05 11.60 4.49
N VAL A 50 -12.73 10.95 3.38
CA VAL A 50 -13.67 10.55 2.34
C VAL A 50 -13.54 9.04 2.11
N LEU A 51 -14.62 8.30 2.31
CA LEU A 51 -14.69 6.86 2.06
C LEU A 51 -15.54 6.60 0.82
N GLY A 52 -14.99 5.86 -0.12
CA GLY A 52 -15.75 5.33 -1.26
C GLY A 52 -16.83 4.33 -0.81
N SER A 53 -17.62 3.84 -1.75
CA SER A 53 -18.70 2.89 -1.45
C SER A 53 -18.17 1.53 -1.00
N ARG A 54 -18.98 0.80 -0.21
CA ARG A 54 -18.73 -0.58 0.25
C ARG A 54 -17.45 -0.74 1.11
N CYS A 55 -17.03 0.31 1.78
CA CYS A 55 -15.95 0.20 2.76
C CYS A 55 -16.44 -0.48 4.05
N ASP A 56 -15.57 -1.32 4.64
CA ASP A 56 -15.83 -1.96 5.95
C ASP A 56 -14.72 -1.56 6.94
N VAL A 57 -15.07 -0.69 7.87
CA VAL A 57 -14.15 -0.15 8.88
C VAL A 57 -14.42 -0.85 10.21
N HIS A 58 -13.48 -1.68 10.64
CA HIS A 58 -13.62 -2.54 11.81
C HIS A 58 -13.37 -1.78 13.12
N MET A 59 -13.59 -2.51 14.24
CA MET A 59 -13.56 -1.95 15.59
C MET A 59 -12.24 -1.27 15.91
N ASN A 60 -12.33 -0.09 16.53
CA ASN A 60 -11.21 0.73 16.97
C ASN A 60 -10.25 1.18 15.83
N ALA A 61 -10.61 1.01 14.57
CA ALA A 61 -9.83 1.58 13.48
C ALA A 61 -10.00 3.11 13.48
N VAL A 62 -8.93 3.84 13.14
CA VAL A 62 -8.91 5.31 13.09
C VAL A 62 -8.50 5.77 11.69
N ILE A 63 -9.35 6.54 11.04
CA ILE A 63 -9.13 7.01 9.68
C ILE A 63 -9.10 8.53 9.65
N GLY A 64 -8.02 9.10 9.09
CA GLY A 64 -7.89 10.52 8.87
C GLY A 64 -7.43 11.32 10.10
N HIS A 65 -6.79 10.67 11.10
CA HIS A 65 -6.25 11.41 12.24
C HIS A 65 -5.08 12.31 11.82
N VAL A 66 -4.79 13.31 12.65
CA VAL A 66 -3.70 14.26 12.42
C VAL A 66 -2.37 13.55 12.17
N PRO A 67 -1.53 14.07 11.25
CA PRO A 67 -0.24 13.46 10.94
C PRO A 67 0.72 13.51 12.14
N GLN A 68 1.53 12.47 12.29
CA GLN A 68 2.65 12.45 13.24
C GLN A 68 3.86 13.16 12.60
N ASP A 69 3.69 14.45 12.33
CA ASP A 69 4.69 15.32 11.71
C ASP A 69 4.87 16.58 12.54
N PHE A 70 6.09 16.85 12.98
CA PHE A 70 6.42 18.05 13.77
C PHE A 70 6.15 19.37 13.03
N SER A 71 6.07 19.34 11.71
CA SER A 71 5.78 20.51 10.88
C SER A 71 4.29 20.85 10.82
N TYR A 72 3.40 19.94 11.19
CA TYR A 72 1.95 20.16 11.21
C TYR A 72 1.57 21.21 12.26
N LYS A 73 0.76 22.20 11.87
CA LYS A 73 0.35 23.34 12.71
C LYS A 73 -1.17 23.47 12.88
N GLY A 74 -1.93 22.46 12.47
CA GLY A 74 -3.39 22.48 12.56
C GLY A 74 -4.10 22.76 11.24
N GLU A 75 -3.40 22.65 10.12
CA GLU A 75 -3.97 22.81 8.78
C GLU A 75 -5.05 21.75 8.50
N PRO A 76 -5.98 22.02 7.60
CA PRO A 76 -6.94 21.00 7.15
C PRO A 76 -6.26 19.77 6.59
N ILE A 77 -6.75 18.61 7.00
CA ILE A 77 -6.20 17.32 6.58
C ILE A 77 -7.15 16.61 5.62
N VAL A 78 -6.58 15.78 4.74
CA VAL A 78 -7.33 15.00 3.75
C VAL A 78 -6.88 13.54 3.77
N THR A 79 -7.87 12.64 3.80
CA THR A 79 -7.68 11.20 3.67
C THR A 79 -8.75 10.64 2.74
N ILE A 80 -8.35 9.90 1.73
CA ILE A 80 -9.26 9.36 0.72
C ILE A 80 -9.10 7.86 0.63
N LEU A 81 -10.18 7.12 0.88
CA LEU A 81 -10.28 5.70 0.61
C LEU A 81 -11.16 5.48 -0.63
N GLY A 82 -10.69 4.64 -1.52
CA GLY A 82 -11.45 4.16 -2.67
C GLY A 82 -12.62 3.28 -2.26
N GLN A 83 -13.15 2.53 -3.23
CA GLN A 83 -14.28 1.64 -3.02
C GLN A 83 -13.82 0.28 -2.50
N ASN A 84 -14.72 -0.42 -1.76
CA ASN A 84 -14.50 -1.79 -1.31
C ASN A 84 -13.21 -1.97 -0.50
N VAL A 85 -12.85 -0.96 0.30
CA VAL A 85 -11.69 -1.00 1.20
C VAL A 85 -12.10 -1.61 2.53
N THR A 86 -11.33 -2.58 2.99
CA THR A 86 -11.48 -3.15 4.33
C THR A 86 -10.36 -2.66 5.23
N VAL A 87 -10.72 -2.00 6.32
CA VAL A 87 -9.79 -1.54 7.37
C VAL A 87 -10.09 -2.31 8.64
N ARG A 88 -9.18 -3.23 9.01
CA ARG A 88 -9.37 -4.12 10.15
C ARG A 88 -9.08 -3.43 11.48
N GLU A 89 -9.29 -4.20 12.54
CA GLU A 89 -9.28 -3.75 13.94
C GLU A 89 -7.96 -3.06 14.29
N ASN A 90 -8.07 -1.90 14.97
CA ASN A 90 -6.93 -1.10 15.43
C ASN A 90 -5.98 -0.63 14.32
N ALA A 91 -6.34 -0.77 13.06
CA ALA A 91 -5.56 -0.17 11.96
C ALA A 91 -5.73 1.35 11.97
N THR A 92 -4.68 2.08 11.59
CA THR A 92 -4.68 3.54 11.60
C THR A 92 -4.23 4.12 10.26
N ILE A 93 -4.92 5.14 9.80
CA ILE A 93 -4.57 5.89 8.59
C ILE A 93 -4.53 7.37 8.96
N HIS A 94 -3.37 8.00 8.85
CA HIS A 94 -3.22 9.43 9.12
C HIS A 94 -3.49 10.26 7.86
N GLY A 95 -4.10 11.40 8.05
CA GLY A 95 -4.35 12.36 6.98
C GLY A 95 -3.09 13.12 6.58
N SER A 96 -3.14 13.67 5.38
CA SER A 96 -2.13 14.60 4.85
C SER A 96 -2.66 16.02 4.94
N TYR A 97 -1.79 16.99 5.10
CA TYR A 97 -2.11 18.42 5.13
C TYR A 97 -1.42 19.17 3.99
N ASP A 98 -2.00 20.29 3.56
CA ASP A 98 -1.45 21.11 2.49
C ASP A 98 -0.18 21.86 2.96
N ARG A 99 0.94 21.56 2.33
CA ARG A 99 2.23 22.26 2.52
C ARG A 99 2.46 23.37 1.48
N GLY A 100 1.40 23.87 0.84
CA GLY A 100 1.49 24.83 -0.26
C GLY A 100 1.84 24.18 -1.62
N HIS A 101 1.71 22.88 -1.72
CA HIS A 101 1.89 22.11 -2.96
C HIS A 101 0.51 21.70 -3.50
N SER A 102 -0.31 22.67 -3.87
CA SER A 102 -1.65 22.42 -4.43
C SER A 102 -1.55 21.67 -5.77
N GLY A 103 -1.85 20.38 -5.75
CA GLY A 103 -1.94 19.53 -6.94
C GLY A 103 -2.92 18.39 -6.72
N ALA A 104 -3.28 17.67 -7.78
CA ALA A 104 -4.21 16.53 -7.75
C ALA A 104 -3.75 15.38 -6.83
N GLU A 105 -2.55 15.44 -6.28
CA GLU A 105 -1.92 14.41 -5.44
C GLU A 105 -2.01 14.69 -3.93
N PHE A 106 -2.67 15.79 -3.52
CA PHE A 106 -2.82 16.11 -2.11
C PHE A 106 -3.71 15.09 -1.38
N GLY A 107 -3.26 14.61 -0.23
CA GLY A 107 -3.99 13.68 0.65
C GLY A 107 -3.33 12.30 0.77
N THR A 108 -3.51 11.67 1.93
CA THR A 108 -3.24 10.24 2.09
C THR A 108 -4.30 9.46 1.34
N ARG A 109 -3.89 8.56 0.45
CA ARG A 109 -4.81 7.85 -0.46
C ARG A 109 -4.66 6.35 -0.35
N VAL A 110 -5.79 5.67 -0.30
CA VAL A 110 -5.88 4.20 -0.39
C VAL A 110 -6.78 3.86 -1.56
N GLY A 111 -6.27 3.14 -2.55
CA GLY A 111 -6.99 2.74 -3.76
C GLY A 111 -8.13 1.76 -3.48
N ASP A 112 -8.78 1.34 -4.55
CA ASP A 112 -9.91 0.42 -4.50
C ASP A 112 -9.49 -1.00 -4.08
N ASN A 113 -10.41 -1.75 -3.46
CA ASN A 113 -10.22 -3.16 -3.10
C ASN A 113 -9.01 -3.45 -2.20
N CYS A 114 -8.54 -2.48 -1.44
CA CYS A 114 -7.45 -2.65 -0.49
C CYS A 114 -7.91 -3.37 0.79
N TYR A 115 -6.98 -4.15 1.37
CA TYR A 115 -7.23 -4.85 2.62
C TYR A 115 -6.12 -4.54 3.64
N LEU A 116 -6.46 -3.73 4.63
CA LEU A 116 -5.56 -3.29 5.70
C LEU A 116 -5.86 -4.10 6.95
N MET A 117 -5.00 -5.08 7.29
CA MET A 117 -5.24 -6.02 8.39
C MET A 117 -4.94 -5.39 9.76
N VAL A 118 -5.21 -6.18 10.79
CA VAL A 118 -5.14 -5.78 12.20
C VAL A 118 -3.85 -5.06 12.55
N GLY A 119 -3.98 -3.86 13.15
CA GLY A 119 -2.86 -3.07 13.65
C GLY A 119 -1.90 -2.56 12.57
N SER A 120 -2.29 -2.58 11.29
CA SER A 120 -1.50 -1.94 10.24
C SER A 120 -1.56 -0.42 10.36
N HIS A 121 -0.51 0.27 9.89
CA HIS A 121 -0.42 1.72 9.92
C HIS A 121 -0.04 2.32 8.58
N VAL A 122 -0.81 3.30 8.14
CA VAL A 122 -0.54 4.14 6.97
C VAL A 122 -0.31 5.56 7.47
N ALA A 123 0.92 6.04 7.42
CA ALA A 123 1.25 7.41 7.81
C ALA A 123 0.76 8.44 6.77
N HIS A 124 0.94 9.71 7.10
CA HIS A 124 0.56 10.84 6.25
C HIS A 124 1.23 10.80 4.87
N ASP A 125 0.57 11.34 3.86
CA ASP A 125 1.07 11.46 2.48
C ASP A 125 1.38 10.12 1.79
N CYS A 126 0.93 9.00 2.34
CA CYS A 126 1.05 7.72 1.67
C CYS A 126 0.05 7.59 0.53
N VAL A 127 0.47 6.92 -0.54
CA VAL A 127 -0.39 6.56 -1.67
C VAL A 127 -0.33 5.06 -1.89
N LEU A 128 -1.45 4.37 -1.70
CA LEU A 128 -1.61 2.96 -1.99
C LEU A 128 -2.46 2.82 -3.26
N GLY A 129 -1.97 2.05 -4.21
CA GLY A 129 -2.73 1.68 -5.41
C GLY A 129 -3.85 0.68 -5.12
N ASP A 130 -4.50 0.20 -6.17
CA ASP A 130 -5.63 -0.71 -6.06
C ASP A 130 -5.19 -2.12 -5.63
N GLY A 131 -6.01 -2.77 -4.83
CA GLY A 131 -5.80 -4.15 -4.40
C GLY A 131 -4.59 -4.39 -3.52
N VAL A 132 -4.06 -3.36 -2.88
CA VAL A 132 -2.94 -3.49 -1.92
C VAL A 132 -3.41 -4.24 -0.69
N LEU A 133 -2.60 -5.23 -0.27
CA LEU A 133 -2.81 -5.96 0.97
C LEU A 133 -1.70 -5.60 1.97
N MET A 134 -2.09 -5.09 3.12
CA MET A 134 -1.22 -4.90 4.27
C MET A 134 -1.58 -5.90 5.36
N ALA A 135 -0.67 -6.82 5.66
CA ALA A 135 -0.90 -7.82 6.70
C ALA A 135 -0.71 -7.22 8.11
N ASN A 136 -1.00 -8.02 9.12
CA ASN A 136 -1.02 -7.59 10.52
C ASN A 136 0.29 -6.89 10.93
N GLY A 137 0.18 -5.71 11.54
CA GLY A 137 1.32 -4.95 12.03
C GLY A 137 2.26 -4.39 10.97
N ALA A 138 1.87 -4.39 9.69
CA ALA A 138 2.63 -3.73 8.64
C ALA A 138 2.58 -2.20 8.80
N LEU A 139 3.73 -1.52 8.73
CA LEU A 139 3.88 -0.10 9.04
C LEU A 139 4.50 0.67 7.87
N LEU A 140 3.79 1.67 7.37
CA LEU A 140 4.29 2.62 6.38
C LEU A 140 4.57 3.95 7.05
N ALA A 141 5.80 4.45 6.94
CA ALA A 141 6.13 5.82 7.33
C ALA A 141 5.63 6.83 6.28
N GLY A 142 5.74 8.13 6.56
CA GLY A 142 5.22 9.19 5.67
C GLY A 142 5.74 9.13 4.24
N HIS A 143 4.90 9.54 3.28
CA HIS A 143 5.25 9.63 1.85
C HIS A 143 5.62 8.29 1.18
N VAL A 144 5.17 7.16 1.70
CA VAL A 144 5.38 5.86 1.06
C VAL A 144 4.36 5.67 -0.06
N HIS A 145 4.85 5.26 -1.24
CA HIS A 145 4.00 4.91 -2.37
C HIS A 145 4.02 3.39 -2.58
N VAL A 146 2.86 2.77 -2.63
CA VAL A 146 2.71 1.32 -2.87
C VAL A 146 1.90 1.10 -4.14
N GLY A 147 2.50 0.47 -5.13
CA GLY A 147 1.84 0.15 -6.41
C GLY A 147 0.82 -0.98 -6.28
N ASP A 148 -0.07 -1.06 -7.28
CA ASP A 148 -1.23 -1.94 -7.31
C ASP A 148 -0.90 -3.40 -7.01
N ALA A 149 -1.82 -4.08 -6.35
CA ALA A 149 -1.78 -5.51 -6.05
C ALA A 149 -0.49 -5.97 -5.34
N SER A 150 0.18 -5.06 -4.63
CA SER A 150 1.35 -5.38 -3.81
C SER A 150 0.92 -5.94 -2.46
N ILE A 151 1.75 -6.80 -1.89
CA ILE A 151 1.52 -7.43 -0.59
C ILE A 151 2.62 -7.00 0.37
N ILE A 152 2.22 -6.30 1.42
CA ILE A 152 3.08 -5.94 2.54
C ILE A 152 2.80 -6.94 3.66
N SER A 153 3.66 -7.95 3.82
CA SER A 153 3.41 -9.02 4.79
C SER A 153 3.53 -8.54 6.25
N GLY A 154 3.19 -9.42 7.19
CA GLY A 154 3.12 -9.06 8.61
C GLY A 154 4.42 -8.49 9.18
N ASN A 155 4.29 -7.46 10.02
CA ASN A 155 5.40 -6.79 10.69
C ASN A 155 6.50 -6.25 9.74
N VAL A 156 6.15 -5.93 8.51
CA VAL A 156 7.04 -5.21 7.59
C VAL A 156 7.06 -3.74 7.97
N VAL A 157 8.26 -3.13 7.99
CA VAL A 157 8.44 -1.69 8.25
C VAL A 157 9.03 -1.02 7.02
N ILE A 158 8.37 0.03 6.53
CA ILE A 158 8.82 0.78 5.35
C ILE A 158 9.14 2.22 5.75
N HIS A 159 10.36 2.65 5.44
CA HIS A 159 10.85 4.00 5.75
C HIS A 159 10.18 5.05 4.84
N GLN A 160 10.13 6.29 5.31
CA GLN A 160 9.55 7.41 4.56
C GLN A 160 10.17 7.58 3.16
N PHE A 161 9.35 8.00 2.20
CA PHE A 161 9.70 8.23 0.80
C PHE A 161 10.08 6.99 -0.01
N VAL A 162 9.90 5.79 0.51
CA VAL A 162 10.12 4.55 -0.22
C VAL A 162 8.97 4.31 -1.20
N ARG A 163 9.31 3.83 -2.40
CA ARG A 163 8.36 3.38 -3.40
C ARG A 163 8.39 1.86 -3.51
N VAL A 164 7.23 1.25 -3.46
CA VAL A 164 7.02 -0.19 -3.70
C VAL A 164 6.33 -0.35 -5.04
N GLY A 165 6.98 -0.99 -5.99
CA GLY A 165 6.41 -1.23 -7.31
C GLY A 165 5.24 -2.24 -7.27
N ARG A 166 4.36 -2.14 -8.26
CA ARG A 166 3.17 -2.99 -8.37
C ARG A 166 3.49 -4.49 -8.38
N LEU A 167 2.54 -5.31 -7.91
CA LEU A 167 2.67 -6.77 -7.88
C LEU A 167 3.93 -7.26 -7.13
N SER A 168 4.46 -6.47 -6.21
CA SER A 168 5.58 -6.86 -5.35
C SER A 168 5.10 -7.54 -4.07
N ILE A 169 5.92 -8.41 -3.51
CA ILE A 169 5.68 -9.03 -2.19
C ILE A 169 6.85 -8.68 -1.29
N LEU A 170 6.55 -8.13 -0.13
CA LEU A 170 7.53 -7.88 0.94
C LEU A 170 7.34 -8.95 2.01
N SER A 171 8.38 -9.77 2.24
CA SER A 171 8.33 -10.88 3.21
C SER A 171 8.18 -10.38 4.65
N GLY A 172 7.46 -11.15 5.46
CA GLY A 172 7.16 -10.78 6.84
C GLY A 172 8.41 -10.49 7.70
N GLY A 173 8.31 -9.53 8.61
CA GLY A 173 9.40 -9.11 9.49
C GLY A 173 10.54 -8.35 8.81
N SER A 174 10.40 -8.01 7.54
CA SER A 174 11.43 -7.30 6.76
C SER A 174 11.39 -5.78 6.98
N ARG A 175 12.51 -5.11 6.66
CA ARG A 175 12.67 -3.65 6.77
C ARG A 175 13.20 -3.05 5.47
N PHE A 176 12.53 -2.02 4.99
CA PHE A 176 12.90 -1.38 3.73
C PHE A 176 13.07 0.13 3.88
N GLY A 177 14.27 0.60 3.59
CA GLY A 177 14.62 2.01 3.47
C GLY A 177 15.00 2.41 2.05
N MET A 178 14.81 1.52 1.08
CA MET A 178 15.12 1.72 -0.34
C MET A 178 13.93 1.23 -1.19
N ASP A 179 13.80 1.77 -2.40
CA ASP A 179 12.72 1.44 -3.33
C ASP A 179 12.74 -0.03 -3.75
N ILE A 180 11.58 -0.65 -3.80
CA ILE A 180 11.39 -2.03 -4.24
C ILE A 180 10.81 -2.00 -5.65
N PRO A 181 11.56 -2.47 -6.67
CA PRO A 181 11.07 -2.47 -8.05
C PRO A 181 9.85 -3.39 -8.26
N PRO A 182 9.02 -3.13 -9.28
CA PRO A 182 7.84 -3.91 -9.58
C PRO A 182 8.09 -5.40 -9.78
N TYR A 183 7.08 -6.22 -9.52
CA TYR A 183 7.02 -7.66 -9.82
C TYR A 183 7.96 -8.55 -9.01
N LEU A 184 8.60 -8.04 -7.98
CA LEU A 184 9.63 -8.76 -7.22
C LEU A 184 9.15 -9.19 -5.83
N ILE A 185 9.84 -10.19 -5.30
CA ILE A 185 9.80 -10.54 -3.89
C ILE A 185 11.01 -9.90 -3.21
N ALA A 186 10.75 -9.13 -2.16
CA ALA A 186 11.76 -8.51 -1.32
C ALA A 186 11.76 -9.16 0.07
N ASP A 187 12.95 -9.34 0.66
CA ASP A 187 13.11 -10.07 1.94
C ASP A 187 14.28 -9.50 2.76
N GLY A 188 14.12 -9.52 4.08
CA GLY A 188 15.12 -9.06 5.03
C GLY A 188 15.28 -7.54 5.06
N THR A 189 16.48 -7.02 4.82
CA THR A 189 16.78 -5.59 4.83
C THR A 189 17.24 -5.13 3.45
N ASN A 190 16.46 -4.27 2.78
CA ASN A 190 16.77 -3.64 1.49
C ASN A 190 17.23 -4.63 0.40
N ALA A 191 16.66 -5.82 0.36
CA ALA A 191 17.04 -6.84 -0.61
C ALA A 191 15.83 -7.33 -1.41
N VAL A 192 16.01 -7.48 -2.72
CA VAL A 192 15.11 -8.21 -3.61
C VAL A 192 15.72 -9.57 -3.93
N THR A 193 14.90 -10.60 -3.93
CA THR A 193 15.38 -12.00 -4.00
C THR A 193 15.02 -12.69 -5.29
N THR A 194 13.81 -12.51 -5.77
CA THR A 194 13.34 -13.21 -6.97
C THR A 194 12.13 -12.52 -7.58
N LEU A 195 11.71 -13.00 -8.74
CA LEU A 195 10.47 -12.58 -9.39
C LEU A 195 9.25 -13.15 -8.64
N ASN A 196 8.21 -12.33 -8.48
CA ASN A 196 6.91 -12.76 -7.93
C ASN A 196 6.12 -13.60 -8.96
N ALA A 197 6.63 -14.78 -9.31
CA ALA A 197 6.01 -15.63 -10.34
C ALA A 197 4.57 -16.04 -10.01
N VAL A 198 4.25 -16.21 -8.73
CA VAL A 198 2.90 -16.59 -8.28
C VAL A 198 1.94 -15.42 -8.44
N GLY A 199 2.32 -14.22 -8.00
CA GLY A 199 1.51 -13.01 -8.18
C GLY A 199 1.27 -12.70 -9.65
N LEU A 200 2.31 -12.77 -10.47
CA LEU A 200 2.18 -12.58 -11.92
C LEU A 200 1.19 -13.57 -12.56
N ARG A 201 1.24 -14.85 -12.18
CA ARG A 201 0.31 -15.86 -12.70
C ARG A 201 -1.14 -15.62 -12.29
N ARG A 202 -1.36 -15.13 -11.06
CA ARG A 202 -2.71 -14.87 -10.51
C ARG A 202 -3.29 -13.54 -10.95
N SER A 203 -2.45 -12.62 -11.43
CA SER A 203 -2.89 -11.31 -11.87
C SER A 203 -3.81 -11.41 -13.09
N LYS A 204 -4.99 -10.79 -12.99
CA LYS A 204 -5.95 -10.66 -14.09
C LYS A 204 -5.61 -9.53 -15.06
N SER A 205 -4.72 -8.62 -14.65
CA SER A 205 -4.31 -7.44 -15.44
C SER A 205 -3.14 -7.72 -16.39
N LEU A 206 -2.56 -8.93 -16.35
CA LEU A 206 -1.44 -9.32 -17.20
C LEU A 206 -1.82 -10.45 -18.14
N SER A 207 -1.49 -10.29 -19.42
CA SER A 207 -1.59 -11.34 -20.43
C SER A 207 -0.46 -12.37 -20.27
N ASP A 208 -0.55 -13.49 -20.97
CA ASP A 208 0.56 -14.46 -21.02
C ASP A 208 1.80 -13.90 -21.73
N ALA A 209 1.61 -12.99 -22.70
CA ALA A 209 2.68 -12.29 -23.36
C ALA A 209 3.41 -11.38 -22.35
N ASP A 210 2.69 -10.57 -21.57
CA ASP A 210 3.30 -9.72 -20.53
C ASP A 210 4.11 -10.54 -19.53
N ARG A 211 3.58 -11.67 -19.09
CA ARG A 211 4.27 -12.56 -18.14
C ARG A 211 5.59 -13.13 -18.71
N LYS A 212 5.61 -13.45 -20.01
CA LYS A 212 6.82 -13.91 -20.70
C LYS A 212 7.85 -12.78 -20.80
N GLU A 213 7.41 -11.58 -21.18
CA GLU A 213 8.29 -10.40 -21.28
C GLU A 213 8.84 -9.99 -19.91
N ILE A 214 8.01 -9.94 -18.86
CA ILE A 214 8.46 -9.67 -17.48
C ILE A 214 9.55 -10.68 -17.04
N LYS A 215 9.40 -11.97 -17.37
CA LYS A 215 10.41 -12.98 -17.11
C LYS A 215 11.72 -12.74 -17.86
N ALA A 216 11.65 -12.32 -19.13
CA ALA A 216 12.81 -11.99 -19.93
C ALA A 216 13.50 -10.72 -19.38
N ALA A 217 12.73 -9.67 -19.09
CA ALA A 217 13.24 -8.44 -18.50
C ALA A 217 13.92 -8.68 -17.14
N TYR A 218 13.33 -9.52 -16.26
CA TYR A 218 13.95 -9.91 -15.01
C TYR A 218 15.35 -10.54 -15.21
N ARG A 219 15.53 -11.37 -16.24
CA ARG A 219 16.84 -11.95 -16.55
C ARG A 219 17.85 -10.89 -17.00
N ILE A 220 17.40 -9.91 -17.79
CA ILE A 220 18.24 -8.80 -18.22
C ILE A 220 18.65 -7.95 -17.01
N LEU A 221 17.70 -7.53 -16.17
CA LEU A 221 17.96 -6.66 -15.01
C LEU A 221 18.83 -7.32 -13.93
N TYR A 222 18.69 -8.62 -13.71
CA TYR A 222 19.25 -9.25 -12.50
C TYR A 222 20.15 -10.47 -12.77
N ARG A 223 20.32 -10.90 -14.02
CA ARG A 223 21.06 -12.11 -14.37
C ARG A 223 22.00 -11.98 -15.57
N SER A 224 22.00 -10.85 -16.27
CA SER A 224 22.83 -10.64 -17.47
C SER A 224 24.25 -10.15 -17.14
N GLY A 225 24.44 -9.55 -15.95
CA GLY A 225 25.70 -8.86 -15.62
C GLY A 225 25.81 -7.45 -16.17
N LEU A 226 24.81 -6.95 -16.91
CA LEU A 226 24.74 -5.57 -17.38
C LEU A 226 24.59 -4.60 -16.20
N ASP A 227 25.10 -3.39 -16.34
CA ASP A 227 24.76 -2.33 -15.42
C ASP A 227 23.29 -1.88 -15.60
N LEU A 228 22.77 -1.07 -14.66
CA LEU A 228 21.37 -0.68 -14.68
C LEU A 228 21.02 0.13 -15.94
N GLN A 229 21.89 1.01 -16.40
CA GLN A 229 21.63 1.87 -17.56
C GLN A 229 21.60 1.05 -18.86
N GLU A 230 22.54 0.16 -19.03
CA GLU A 230 22.59 -0.79 -20.15
C GLU A 230 21.36 -1.70 -20.15
N ALA A 231 20.98 -2.24 -18.98
CA ALA A 231 19.81 -3.08 -18.83
C ALA A 231 18.52 -2.32 -19.19
N LEU A 232 18.35 -1.07 -18.72
CA LEU A 232 17.19 -0.24 -19.03
C LEU A 232 17.13 0.15 -20.50
N ALA A 233 18.27 0.47 -21.13
CA ALA A 233 18.34 0.74 -22.57
C ALA A 233 17.87 -0.50 -23.35
N LYS A 234 18.38 -1.68 -22.98
CA LYS A 234 17.98 -2.95 -23.60
C LYS A 234 16.50 -3.27 -23.37
N LEU A 235 15.95 -3.03 -22.19
CA LEU A 235 14.51 -3.19 -21.95
C LEU A 235 13.68 -2.28 -22.86
N SER A 236 14.11 -1.03 -23.03
CA SER A 236 13.40 -0.05 -23.86
C SER A 236 13.46 -0.38 -25.36
N SER A 237 14.50 -1.06 -25.83
CA SER A 237 14.65 -1.47 -27.25
C SER A 237 13.95 -2.79 -27.56
N ASP A 238 14.04 -3.77 -26.68
CA ASP A 238 13.67 -5.15 -26.97
C ASP A 238 12.19 -5.46 -26.65
N PHE A 239 11.51 -4.59 -25.88
CA PHE A 239 10.14 -4.83 -25.39
C PHE A 239 9.24 -3.63 -25.62
N THR A 240 7.97 -3.91 -25.94
CA THR A 240 6.96 -2.89 -26.20
C THR A 240 5.76 -2.96 -25.25
N SER A 241 5.70 -3.96 -24.35
CA SER A 241 4.54 -4.10 -23.47
C SER A 241 4.48 -2.97 -22.44
N PRO A 242 3.26 -2.53 -22.06
CA PRO A 242 3.07 -1.55 -20.99
C PRO A 242 3.66 -1.99 -19.66
N ALA A 243 3.73 -3.30 -19.40
CA ALA A 243 4.31 -3.84 -18.18
C ALA A 243 5.81 -3.56 -18.07
N ILE A 244 6.55 -3.67 -19.18
CA ILE A 244 7.98 -3.36 -19.22
C ILE A 244 8.20 -1.85 -19.22
N ALA A 245 7.40 -1.09 -19.97
CA ALA A 245 7.46 0.37 -19.94
C ALA A 245 7.29 0.91 -18.51
N HIS A 246 6.33 0.37 -17.74
CA HIS A 246 6.13 0.71 -16.33
C HIS A 246 7.36 0.37 -15.47
N TRP A 247 8.01 -0.78 -15.71
CA TRP A 247 9.22 -1.15 -14.97
C TRP A 247 10.39 -0.19 -15.27
N VAL A 248 10.58 0.15 -16.55
CA VAL A 248 11.60 1.12 -16.97
C VAL A 248 11.33 2.49 -16.35
N GLU A 249 10.06 2.96 -16.37
CA GLU A 249 9.66 4.24 -15.77
C GLU A 249 9.91 4.26 -14.26
N PHE A 250 9.65 3.17 -13.56
CA PHE A 250 9.93 3.07 -12.12
C PHE A 250 11.40 3.35 -11.80
N PHE A 251 12.33 2.86 -12.63
CA PHE A 251 13.76 3.13 -12.45
C PHE A 251 14.20 4.51 -12.91
N LYS A 252 13.57 5.06 -13.96
CA LYS A 252 13.89 6.38 -14.51
C LYS A 252 13.34 7.53 -13.66
N SER A 253 12.20 7.31 -13.01
CA SER A 253 11.60 8.32 -12.14
C SER A 253 12.47 8.54 -10.89
N ARG A 254 12.43 9.78 -10.36
CA ARG A 254 13.26 10.19 -9.22
C ARG A 254 13.03 9.27 -8.02
N SER A 255 14.11 8.67 -7.52
CA SER A 255 14.14 7.97 -6.25
C SER A 255 14.80 8.84 -5.17
N HIS A 256 14.18 8.96 -4.00
CA HIS A 256 14.78 9.62 -2.83
C HIS A 256 15.68 8.68 -2.03
N ARG A 257 15.57 7.35 -2.26
CA ARG A 257 16.14 6.31 -1.40
C ARG A 257 17.08 5.36 -2.13
N GLY A 258 17.17 5.42 -3.46
CA GLY A 258 17.81 4.38 -4.27
C GLY A 258 17.01 3.07 -4.25
N PHE A 259 17.54 2.05 -4.90
CA PHE A 259 16.82 0.79 -5.11
C PHE A 259 17.38 -0.34 -4.27
N CYS A 260 16.51 -1.22 -3.78
CA CYS A 260 16.89 -2.46 -3.12
C CYS A 260 17.83 -3.28 -4.00
N ARG A 261 18.88 -3.82 -3.38
CA ARG A 261 19.88 -4.62 -4.09
C ARG A 261 19.37 -6.04 -4.33
N PHE A 262 19.74 -6.60 -5.47
CA PHE A 262 19.47 -8.00 -5.75
C PHE A 262 20.37 -8.89 -4.87
N ARG A 263 19.75 -9.79 -4.11
CA ARG A 263 20.43 -10.82 -3.34
C ARG A 263 20.13 -12.17 -3.97
N ALA A 264 21.12 -12.77 -4.61
CA ALA A 264 21.00 -14.14 -5.10
C ALA A 264 20.59 -15.03 -3.92
N GLY A 265 19.47 -15.73 -4.04
CA GLY A 265 18.95 -16.58 -2.97
C GLY A 265 20.00 -17.66 -2.63
N GLY A 266 20.56 -17.61 -1.42
CA GLY A 266 21.16 -18.77 -0.82
C GLY A 266 20.08 -19.85 -0.75
N ARG A 267 20.41 -21.08 -1.11
CA ARG A 267 19.54 -22.24 -0.87
C ARG A 267 19.06 -22.16 0.58
N ARG A 268 17.76 -22.15 0.83
CA ARG A 268 17.23 -22.46 2.15
C ARG A 268 17.91 -23.74 2.59
N GLY A 269 18.71 -23.70 3.65
CA GLY A 269 19.27 -24.89 4.27
C GLY A 269 18.12 -25.85 4.49
N LYS A 270 18.27 -27.10 4.08
CA LYS A 270 17.37 -28.18 4.45
C LYS A 270 17.25 -28.10 5.97
N SER A 271 16.03 -27.96 6.48
CA SER A 271 15.74 -28.22 7.87
C SER A 271 16.32 -29.59 8.22
N VAL A 272 17.29 -29.63 9.12
CA VAL A 272 17.71 -30.86 9.78
C VAL A 272 16.51 -31.23 10.65
N GLU A 273 15.80 -32.28 10.26
CA GLU A 273 14.90 -32.99 11.15
C GLU A 273 15.76 -33.58 12.27
N THR A 274 15.72 -32.99 13.43
CA THR A 274 16.17 -33.63 14.66
C THR A 274 15.08 -34.62 15.05
N GLU A 275 15.31 -35.89 14.75
CA GLU A 275 14.63 -36.99 15.45
C GLU A 275 14.91 -36.81 16.94
N ALA A 276 13.85 -36.62 17.73
CA ALA A 276 13.91 -36.72 19.18
C ALA A 276 13.55 -38.15 19.55
N GLU A 277 14.47 -38.85 20.22
CA GLU A 277 14.20 -40.02 21.03
C GLU A 277 13.36 -39.67 22.25
#